data_ef629d178699bed5d9d9d4fd65667039
#
_entry.id   ef629d178699bed5d9d9d4fd65667039
#
_cell.length_a   1.000
_cell.length_b   1.000
_cell.length_c   1.000
_cell.angle_alpha   90.00
_cell.angle_beta   90.00
_cell.angle_gamma   90.00
#
_symmetry.space_group_name_H-M   'P 1'
#
loop_
_entity.id
_entity.type
_entity.pdbx_description
1 polymer ?
#
loop_
_entity_poly.entity_id
_entity_poly.type
_entity_poly.pdbx_seq_one_letter_code
_entity_poly.pdbx_strand_id
1 'polypeptide(L)'
;ANKVTEKLLKEMGKHDFILVNFANGDMVGHTGILKAGIKAVETVDRCLGQLLEEAKDYAILVTADHGNCEDMRKTGKSNTAHTLNKVPFVLVSEKHKNKKLKEGGLSNIAPTVLKLMKIKKPREMKNSLF
;
A
#
# COMPACT_ATOMS: atom_id res chain seq x y z
N ALA A 1 12.64 -2.09 -4.61
CA ALA A 1 11.89 -0.84 -4.47
C ALA A 1 12.50 0.30 -5.31
N ASN A 2 13.78 0.66 -5.15
CA ASN A 2 14.39 1.86 -5.77
C ASN A 2 14.12 1.98 -7.27
N LYS A 3 14.45 0.97 -8.10
CA LYS A 3 14.20 0.99 -9.55
C LYS A 3 12.71 1.11 -9.91
N VAL A 4 11.84 0.56 -9.09
CA VAL A 4 10.38 0.70 -9.26
C VAL A 4 9.98 2.14 -9.00
N THR A 5 10.49 2.76 -7.95
CA THR A 5 10.25 4.18 -7.62
C THR A 5 10.76 5.11 -8.72
N GLU A 6 11.97 4.91 -9.20
CA GLU A 6 12.53 5.69 -10.32
C GLU A 6 11.65 5.61 -11.58
N LYS A 7 11.17 4.41 -11.91
CA LYS A 7 10.27 4.22 -13.05
C LYS A 7 8.92 4.89 -12.80
N LEU A 8 8.36 4.72 -11.61
CA LEU A 8 7.09 5.32 -11.22
C LEU A 8 7.15 6.85 -11.33
N LEU A 9 8.18 7.48 -10.80
CA LEU A 9 8.37 8.93 -10.89
C LEU A 9 8.44 9.43 -12.35
N LYS A 10 9.06 8.67 -13.26
CA LYS A 10 9.10 9.00 -14.70
C LYS A 10 7.76 8.84 -15.41
N GLU A 11 6.89 7.98 -14.91
CA GLU A 11 5.57 7.71 -15.48
C GLU A 11 4.47 8.58 -14.86
N MET A 12 4.71 9.17 -13.69
CA MET A 12 3.77 10.11 -13.07
C MET A 12 3.50 11.30 -14.01
N GLY A 13 2.26 11.76 -14.01
CA GLY A 13 1.79 12.82 -14.93
C GLY A 13 1.37 12.31 -16.32
N LYS A 14 1.65 11.05 -16.67
CA LYS A 14 1.24 10.44 -17.94
C LYS A 14 -0.01 9.57 -17.83
N HIS A 15 -0.43 9.24 -16.61
CA HIS A 15 -1.51 8.29 -16.33
C HIS A 15 -2.45 8.83 -15.25
N ASP A 16 -3.76 8.62 -15.44
CA ASP A 16 -4.78 8.96 -14.46
C ASP A 16 -4.80 7.99 -13.26
N PHE A 17 -4.33 6.78 -13.46
CA PHE A 17 -4.25 5.74 -12.43
C PHE A 17 -2.97 4.93 -12.57
N ILE A 18 -2.28 4.74 -11.46
CA ILE A 18 -1.08 3.92 -11.37
C ILE A 18 -1.22 2.97 -10.18
N LEU A 19 -1.00 1.70 -10.43
CA LEU A 19 -0.87 0.68 -9.37
C LEU A 19 0.57 0.21 -9.32
N VAL A 20 1.16 0.25 -8.13
CA VAL A 20 2.52 -0.24 -7.89
C VAL A 20 2.54 -1.22 -6.72
N ASN A 21 3.34 -2.26 -6.84
CA ASN A 21 3.62 -3.22 -5.78
C ASN A 21 5.10 -3.14 -5.38
N PHE A 22 5.35 -2.94 -4.09
CA PHE A 22 6.65 -3.09 -3.45
C PHE A 22 6.72 -4.44 -2.73
N ALA A 23 7.10 -5.49 -3.45
CA ALA A 23 7.16 -6.85 -2.92
C ALA A 23 8.30 -7.09 -1.88
N ASN A 24 9.05 -6.06 -1.51
CA ASN A 24 10.22 -6.18 -0.64
C ASN A 24 9.89 -6.76 0.74
N GLY A 25 8.83 -6.27 1.39
CA GLY A 25 8.40 -6.76 2.70
C GLY A 25 8.06 -8.24 2.65
N ASP A 26 7.22 -8.64 1.71
CA ASP A 26 6.79 -10.02 1.56
C ASP A 26 7.95 -10.96 1.23
N MET A 27 8.68 -10.67 0.14
CA MET A 27 9.79 -11.53 -0.31
C MET A 27 10.87 -11.71 0.74
N VAL A 28 11.21 -10.66 1.48
CA VAL A 28 12.23 -10.73 2.54
C VAL A 28 11.66 -11.33 3.81
N GLY A 29 10.40 -11.06 4.13
CA GLY A 29 9.69 -11.65 5.27
C GLY A 29 9.74 -13.18 5.26
N HIS A 30 9.58 -13.79 4.11
CA HIS A 30 9.67 -15.24 3.93
C HIS A 30 11.05 -15.83 4.28
N THR A 31 12.10 -15.04 4.38
CA THR A 31 13.41 -15.52 4.86
C THR A 31 13.47 -15.76 6.37
N GLY A 32 12.58 -15.16 7.14
CA GLY A 32 12.59 -15.18 8.60
C GLY A 32 13.76 -14.40 9.22
N ILE A 33 14.56 -13.68 8.42
CA ILE A 33 15.71 -12.90 8.88
C ILE A 33 15.24 -11.49 9.28
N LEU A 34 14.96 -11.26 10.56
CA LEU A 34 14.39 -10.01 11.06
C LEU A 34 15.17 -8.76 10.61
N LYS A 35 16.50 -8.76 10.70
CA LYS A 35 17.32 -7.62 10.26
C LYS A 35 17.12 -7.29 8.78
N ALA A 36 16.96 -8.31 7.94
CA ALA A 36 16.69 -8.13 6.52
C ALA A 36 15.27 -7.58 6.29
N GLY A 37 14.28 -8.08 7.03
CA GLY A 37 12.91 -7.56 7.02
C GLY A 37 12.83 -6.08 7.40
N ILE A 38 13.48 -5.68 8.48
CA ILE A 38 13.57 -4.27 8.89
C ILE A 38 14.14 -3.42 7.75
N LYS A 39 15.26 -3.83 7.16
CA LYS A 39 15.87 -3.09 6.04
C LYS A 39 14.99 -3.03 4.80
N ALA A 40 14.21 -4.08 4.54
CA ALA A 40 13.25 -4.11 3.44
C ALA A 40 12.14 -3.06 3.65
N VAL A 41 11.57 -3.00 4.86
CA VAL A 41 10.53 -2.03 5.22
C VAL A 41 11.07 -0.61 5.19
N GLU A 42 12.23 -0.33 5.79
CA GLU A 42 12.90 0.98 5.74
C GLU A 42 13.17 1.44 4.29
N THR A 43 13.47 0.50 3.40
CA THR A 43 13.69 0.81 1.98
C THR A 43 12.38 1.21 1.29
N VAL A 44 11.29 0.51 1.58
CA VAL A 44 9.95 0.85 1.05
C VAL A 44 9.48 2.19 1.61
N ASP A 45 9.67 2.42 2.91
CA ASP A 45 9.31 3.68 3.58
C ASP A 45 10.01 4.88 2.92
N ARG A 46 11.33 4.79 2.70
CA ARG A 46 12.08 5.84 1.98
C ARG A 46 11.57 6.06 0.56
N CYS A 47 11.26 4.98 -0.18
CA CYS A 47 10.69 5.08 -1.52
C CYS A 47 9.31 5.74 -1.49
N LEU A 48 8.49 5.41 -0.50
CA LEU A 48 7.18 6.04 -0.30
C LEU A 48 7.34 7.53 0.02
N GLY A 49 8.32 7.92 0.86
CA GLY A 49 8.64 9.32 1.14
C GLY A 49 8.91 10.10 -0.14
N GLN A 50 9.77 9.59 -1.04
CA GLN A 50 10.04 10.21 -2.34
C GLN A 50 8.78 10.38 -3.20
N LEU A 51 7.91 9.37 -3.23
CA LEU A 51 6.65 9.45 -3.96
C LEU A 51 5.70 10.50 -3.38
N LEU A 52 5.62 10.63 -2.05
CA LEU A 52 4.77 11.62 -1.39
C LEU A 52 5.23 13.06 -1.65
N GLU A 53 6.52 13.28 -1.79
CA GLU A 53 7.09 14.60 -2.13
C GLU A 53 6.74 15.04 -3.55
N GLU A 54 6.76 14.09 -4.51
CA GLU A 54 6.57 14.38 -5.93
C GLU A 54 5.10 14.27 -6.40
N ALA A 55 4.28 13.47 -5.72
CA ALA A 55 2.93 13.12 -6.14
C ALA A 55 1.84 14.06 -5.57
N LYS A 56 2.13 15.35 -5.40
CA LYS A 56 1.21 16.33 -4.75
C LYS A 56 -0.16 16.44 -5.44
N ASP A 57 -0.22 16.22 -6.73
CA ASP A 57 -1.45 16.27 -7.51
C ASP A 57 -2.24 14.95 -7.51
N TYR A 58 -1.69 13.89 -6.92
CA TYR A 58 -2.31 12.58 -6.83
C TYR A 58 -3.01 12.37 -5.49
N ALA A 59 -4.05 11.55 -5.49
CA ALA A 59 -4.52 10.87 -4.29
C ALA A 59 -3.76 9.55 -4.17
N ILE A 60 -3.02 9.34 -3.09
CA ILE A 60 -2.22 8.13 -2.88
C ILE A 60 -2.94 7.25 -1.88
N LEU A 61 -3.17 5.98 -2.26
CA LEU A 61 -3.63 4.93 -1.37
C LEU A 61 -2.47 4.00 -1.06
N VAL A 62 -2.18 3.82 0.23
CA VAL A 62 -1.16 2.87 0.71
C VAL A 62 -1.85 1.76 1.47
N THR A 63 -1.60 0.52 1.07
CA THR A 63 -2.15 -0.67 1.73
C THR A 63 -1.27 -1.89 1.46
N ALA A 64 -1.64 -3.04 2.01
CA ALA A 64 -1.07 -4.34 1.68
C ALA A 64 -2.20 -5.34 1.37
N ASP A 65 -1.88 -6.41 0.67
CA ASP A 65 -2.79 -7.50 0.35
C ASP A 65 -2.87 -8.54 1.47
N HIS A 66 -1.83 -8.67 2.28
CA HIS A 66 -1.76 -9.51 3.48
C HIS A 66 -0.66 -9.02 4.43
N GLY A 67 -0.60 -9.58 5.61
CA GLY A 67 0.48 -9.38 6.57
C GLY A 67 1.62 -10.40 6.36
N ASN A 68 2.84 -10.02 6.75
CA ASN A 68 4.03 -10.86 6.76
C ASN A 68 5.08 -10.29 7.72
N CYS A 69 5.76 -9.18 7.34
CA CYS A 69 6.87 -8.60 8.08
C CYS A 69 6.50 -8.05 9.47
N GLU A 70 5.24 -7.74 9.73
CA GLU A 70 4.79 -7.24 11.03
C GLU A 70 4.86 -8.31 12.13
N ASP A 71 4.93 -9.59 11.75
CA ASP A 71 5.01 -10.70 12.70
C ASP A 71 6.04 -11.76 12.26
N MET A 72 7.29 -11.35 12.11
CA MET A 72 8.40 -12.24 11.75
C MET A 72 8.89 -13.11 12.92
N ARG A 73 8.44 -12.87 14.16
CA ARG A 73 8.86 -13.60 15.38
C ARG A 73 7.67 -14.01 16.21
N LYS A 74 7.01 -15.06 15.84
CA LYS A 74 5.92 -15.62 16.64
C LYS A 74 6.49 -16.55 17.73
N THR A 75 6.20 -16.25 19.01
CA THR A 75 6.61 -17.08 20.16
C THR A 75 8.12 -17.38 20.22
N GLY A 76 8.97 -16.41 19.86
CA GLY A 76 10.43 -16.56 19.87
C GLY A 76 11.02 -17.35 18.70
N LYS A 77 10.18 -17.90 17.82
CA LYS A 77 10.61 -18.60 16.60
C LYS A 77 10.43 -17.69 15.38
N SER A 78 11.26 -17.92 14.37
CA SER A 78 11.11 -17.25 13.07
C SER A 78 9.78 -17.63 12.41
N ASN A 79 8.97 -16.62 12.05
CA ASN A 79 7.77 -16.81 11.24
C ASN A 79 8.06 -16.38 9.80
N THR A 80 7.78 -17.25 8.86
CA THR A 80 8.01 -17.03 7.42
C THR A 80 6.71 -17.11 6.61
N ALA A 81 5.58 -17.25 7.28
CA ALA A 81 4.27 -17.36 6.63
C ALA A 81 3.55 -16.00 6.60
N HIS A 82 2.59 -15.86 5.70
CA HIS A 82 1.65 -14.76 5.74
C HIS A 82 0.83 -14.79 7.03
N THR A 83 0.38 -13.62 7.48
CA THR A 83 -0.49 -13.49 8.64
C THR A 83 -1.90 -13.09 8.23
N LEU A 84 -2.85 -13.33 9.12
CA LEU A 84 -4.24 -12.84 9.00
C LEU A 84 -4.45 -11.50 9.71
N ASN A 85 -3.37 -10.83 10.09
CA ASN A 85 -3.44 -9.52 10.73
C ASN A 85 -4.07 -8.49 9.78
N LYS A 86 -4.76 -7.52 10.36
CA LYS A 86 -5.28 -6.39 9.59
C LYS A 86 -4.11 -5.60 9.00
N VAL A 87 -4.22 -5.24 7.73
CA VAL A 87 -3.26 -4.39 7.04
C VAL A 87 -3.65 -2.92 7.14
N PRO A 88 -2.69 -1.99 7.10
CA PRO A 88 -2.99 -0.56 7.09
C PRO A 88 -3.71 -0.16 5.79
N PHE A 89 -4.58 0.85 5.88
CA PHE A 89 -5.15 1.52 4.73
C PHE A 89 -5.06 3.03 4.95
N VAL A 90 -4.22 3.69 4.17
CA VAL A 90 -3.94 5.13 4.30
C VAL A 90 -4.30 5.84 3.00
N LEU A 91 -5.05 6.94 3.11
CA LEU A 91 -5.33 7.86 2.00
C LEU A 91 -4.57 9.17 2.25
N VAL A 92 -3.64 9.49 1.38
CA VAL A 92 -2.96 10.79 1.34
C VAL A 92 -3.53 11.61 0.19
N SER A 93 -4.23 12.70 0.52
CA SER A 93 -4.84 13.59 -0.48
C SER A 93 -5.26 14.89 0.17
N GLU A 94 -4.80 16.02 -0.33
CA GLU A 94 -5.23 17.34 0.15
C GLU A 94 -6.75 17.53 0.04
N LYS A 95 -7.36 17.05 -1.06
CA LYS A 95 -8.80 17.16 -1.30
C LYS A 95 -9.64 16.32 -0.33
N HIS A 96 -9.03 15.32 0.30
CA HIS A 96 -9.74 14.33 1.12
C HIS A 96 -9.18 14.18 2.54
N LYS A 97 -8.28 15.07 2.99
CA LYS A 97 -7.60 14.99 4.30
C LYS A 97 -8.53 14.88 5.51
N ASN A 98 -9.73 15.44 5.41
CA ASN A 98 -10.73 15.39 6.48
C ASN A 98 -11.71 14.22 6.34
N LYS A 99 -11.54 13.31 5.37
CA LYS A 99 -12.42 12.15 5.21
C LYS A 99 -12.11 11.08 6.24
N LYS A 100 -13.13 10.70 7.00
CA LYS A 100 -13.03 9.54 7.89
C LYS A 100 -13.15 8.26 7.05
N LEU A 101 -12.10 7.46 7.07
CA LEU A 101 -12.10 6.15 6.43
C LEU A 101 -12.83 5.13 7.32
N LYS A 102 -13.58 4.25 6.69
CA LYS A 102 -14.27 3.13 7.34
C LYS A 102 -13.37 1.90 7.32
N GLU A 103 -13.55 1.00 8.26
CA GLU A 103 -12.99 -0.35 8.16
C GLU A 103 -13.64 -1.12 7.00
N GLY A 104 -12.85 -2.02 6.40
CA GLY A 104 -13.31 -2.86 5.30
C GLY A 104 -12.31 -3.94 4.95
N GLY A 105 -12.44 -4.51 3.77
CA GLY A 105 -11.53 -5.53 3.25
C GLY A 105 -10.97 -5.12 1.89
N LEU A 106 -10.12 -5.97 1.31
CA LEU A 106 -9.48 -5.73 0.01
C LEU A 106 -10.49 -5.45 -1.11
N SER A 107 -11.68 -6.06 -1.06
CA SER A 107 -12.78 -5.83 -2.01
C SER A 107 -13.36 -4.41 -1.99
N ASN A 108 -13.02 -3.59 -1.00
CA ASN A 108 -13.44 -2.19 -0.91
C ASN A 108 -12.40 -1.23 -1.52
N ILE A 109 -11.21 -1.69 -1.90
CA ILE A 109 -10.14 -0.83 -2.43
C ILE A 109 -10.50 -0.32 -3.83
N ALA A 110 -10.83 -1.21 -4.77
CA ALA A 110 -11.20 -0.82 -6.13
C ALA A 110 -12.38 0.17 -6.17
N PRO A 111 -13.51 -0.03 -5.46
CA PRO A 111 -14.58 0.96 -5.43
C PRO A 111 -14.17 2.27 -4.75
N THR A 112 -13.18 2.27 -3.85
CA THR A 112 -12.61 3.49 -3.27
C THR A 112 -11.80 4.27 -4.31
N VAL A 113 -11.00 3.58 -5.12
CA VAL A 113 -10.27 4.16 -6.26
C VAL A 113 -11.25 4.78 -7.26
N LEU A 114 -12.27 4.04 -7.69
CA LEU A 114 -13.28 4.54 -8.62
C LEU A 114 -13.97 5.80 -8.10
N LYS A 115 -14.25 5.85 -6.78
CA LYS A 115 -14.83 7.04 -6.16
C LYS A 115 -13.89 8.24 -6.20
N LEU A 116 -12.59 8.06 -5.94
CA LEU A 116 -11.58 9.12 -6.05
C LEU A 116 -11.50 9.64 -7.49
N MET A 117 -11.58 8.76 -8.47
CA MET A 117 -11.59 9.08 -9.90
C MET A 117 -12.93 9.63 -10.41
N LYS A 118 -13.97 9.70 -9.54
CA LYS A 118 -15.35 10.10 -9.90
C LYS A 118 -15.99 9.19 -10.96
N ILE A 119 -15.58 7.92 -11.01
CA ILE A 119 -16.12 6.89 -11.89
C ILE A 119 -17.20 6.14 -11.14
N LYS A 120 -18.35 5.91 -11.79
CA LYS A 120 -19.44 5.12 -11.22
C LYS A 120 -19.02 3.66 -11.09
N LYS A 121 -19.07 3.13 -9.87
CA LYS A 121 -18.76 1.71 -9.63
C LYS A 121 -19.87 0.80 -10.19
N PRO A 122 -19.54 -0.40 -10.68
CA PRO A 122 -20.50 -1.46 -10.96
C PRO A 122 -21.32 -1.85 -9.71
N ARG A 123 -22.52 -2.37 -9.93
CA ARG A 123 -23.43 -2.77 -8.82
C ARG A 123 -22.86 -3.92 -7.98
N GLU A 124 -22.12 -4.81 -8.60
CA GLU A 124 -21.49 -6.00 -8.03
C GLU A 124 -20.35 -5.65 -7.06
N MET A 125 -19.73 -4.49 -7.21
CA MET A 125 -18.67 -4.06 -6.30
C MET A 125 -19.23 -3.61 -4.95
N LYS A 126 -18.47 -3.88 -3.89
CA LYS A 126 -18.76 -3.37 -2.54
C LYS A 126 -18.70 -1.84 -2.49
N ASN A 127 -19.07 -1.27 -1.34
CA ASN A 127 -19.00 0.17 -1.15
C ASN A 127 -17.53 0.65 -0.97
N SER A 128 -17.29 1.92 -1.29
CA SER A 128 -16.03 2.59 -0.97
C SER A 128 -15.84 2.74 0.55
N LEU A 129 -14.61 2.97 0.99
CA LEU A 129 -14.24 3.14 2.40
C LEU A 129 -14.52 4.55 2.96
N PHE A 130 -15.07 5.43 2.14
CA PHE A 130 -15.58 6.76 2.58
C PHE A 130 -16.73 7.24 1.72
#